data_ff4122b249fb761d4f15d38816370fc0
#
_entry.id   ff4122b249fb761d4f15d38816370fc0
#
_cell.length_a   1.000
_cell.length_b   1.000
_cell.length_c   1.000
_cell.angle_alpha   90.00
_cell.angle_beta   90.00
_cell.angle_gamma   90.00
#
_symmetry.space_group_name_H-M   'P 1'
#
loop_
_entity.id
_entity.type
_entity.pdbx_description
1 polymer ?
#
loop_
_entity_poly.entity_id
_entity_poly.type
_entity_poly.pdbx_seq_one_letter_code
_entity_poly.pdbx_strand_id
1 'polypeptide(L)'
;MKKSGGQIWREGQRKMKEQAKAKVVEKEWGREIWMANNAEENYCSKILQINQGYNTSLHFHLEKHETFYITKGQLQVDSICTINGVKMSRILNEGDTLELKRGVPHQLTAYDGDVEFIEISTFHKDSDSKRISR
;
A
#
# COMPACT_ATOMS: atom_id res chain seq x y z
N MET A 1 -36.67 10.57 -25.41
CA MET A 1 -35.72 11.04 -26.43
C MET A 1 -34.32 10.49 -26.11
N LYS A 2 -33.71 9.84 -27.07
CA LYS A 2 -32.35 9.32 -26.90
C LYS A 2 -31.34 10.46 -27.06
N LYS A 3 -30.37 10.52 -26.13
CA LYS A 3 -29.25 11.46 -26.24
C LYS A 3 -28.27 10.97 -27.30
N SER A 4 -27.61 11.90 -27.98
CA SER A 4 -26.51 11.56 -28.90
C SER A 4 -25.32 11.00 -28.11
N GLY A 5 -24.46 10.22 -28.77
CA GLY A 5 -23.25 9.67 -28.16
C GLY A 5 -22.34 10.76 -27.56
N GLY A 6 -22.23 11.93 -28.22
CA GLY A 6 -21.45 13.06 -27.73
C GLY A 6 -22.01 13.68 -26.45
N GLN A 7 -23.32 13.75 -26.29
CA GLN A 7 -23.96 14.25 -25.06
C GLN A 7 -23.75 13.29 -23.89
N ILE A 8 -23.83 11.99 -24.12
CA ILE A 8 -23.59 10.98 -23.09
C ILE A 8 -22.15 11.08 -22.57
N TRP A 9 -21.18 11.22 -23.45
CA TRP A 9 -19.78 11.40 -23.08
C TRP A 9 -19.54 12.64 -22.21
N ARG A 10 -20.11 13.78 -22.61
CA ARG A 10 -19.94 15.04 -21.87
C ARG A 10 -20.55 14.97 -20.47
N GLU A 11 -21.71 14.33 -20.32
CA GLU A 11 -22.34 14.15 -19.00
C GLU A 11 -21.52 13.22 -18.13
N GLY A 12 -20.96 12.13 -18.68
CA GLY A 12 -20.06 11.25 -17.95
C GLY A 12 -18.81 11.97 -17.44
N GLN A 13 -18.19 12.80 -18.28
CA GLN A 13 -17.01 13.58 -17.93
C GLN A 13 -17.24 14.59 -16.80
N ARG A 14 -18.44 15.18 -16.68
CA ARG A 14 -18.77 16.11 -15.60
C ARG A 14 -18.74 15.44 -14.23
N LYS A 15 -19.00 14.13 -14.15
CA LYS A 15 -19.01 13.36 -12.90
C LYS A 15 -17.67 12.71 -12.58
N MET A 16 -16.71 12.78 -13.50
CA MET A 16 -15.40 12.16 -13.36
C MET A 16 -14.35 13.25 -13.22
N LYS A 17 -13.38 13.01 -12.34
CA LYS A 17 -12.17 13.82 -12.30
C LYS A 17 -11.34 13.53 -13.55
N GLU A 18 -10.57 14.51 -13.98
CA GLU A 18 -9.61 14.31 -15.05
C GLU A 18 -8.57 13.25 -14.67
N GLN A 19 -8.07 12.56 -15.69
CA GLN A 19 -6.96 11.64 -15.47
C GLN A 19 -5.72 12.40 -15.02
N ALA A 20 -4.92 11.77 -14.18
CA ALA A 20 -3.68 12.33 -13.67
C ALA A 20 -2.60 11.26 -13.62
N LYS A 21 -1.35 11.68 -13.56
CA LYS A 21 -0.24 10.78 -13.29
C LYS A 21 -0.26 10.39 -11.81
N ALA A 22 0.10 9.15 -11.52
CA ALA A 22 0.28 8.70 -10.16
C ALA A 22 1.40 9.50 -9.48
N LYS A 23 1.21 9.80 -8.20
CA LYS A 23 2.23 10.47 -7.39
C LYS A 23 3.33 9.49 -7.04
N VAL A 24 4.58 9.86 -7.27
CA VAL A 24 5.74 9.06 -6.87
C VAL A 24 6.39 9.70 -5.66
N VAL A 25 6.60 8.91 -4.60
CA VAL A 25 7.26 9.32 -3.37
C VAL A 25 8.54 8.52 -3.22
N GLU A 26 9.69 9.17 -3.30
CA GLU A 26 10.98 8.53 -3.10
C GLU A 26 11.21 8.26 -1.62
N LYS A 27 11.73 7.08 -1.32
CA LYS A 27 12.10 6.63 0.02
C LYS A 27 13.55 6.17 0.04
N GLU A 28 14.16 6.14 1.22
CA GLU A 28 15.51 5.59 1.37
C GLU A 28 15.60 4.14 0.88
N TRP A 29 14.55 3.36 1.09
CA TRP A 29 14.50 1.94 0.74
C TRP A 29 14.02 1.65 -0.69
N GLY A 30 13.56 2.65 -1.44
CA GLY A 30 12.98 2.49 -2.78
C GLY A 30 11.96 3.58 -3.06
N ARG A 31 10.74 3.21 -3.41
CA ARG A 31 9.71 4.22 -3.68
C ARG A 31 8.29 3.68 -3.54
N GLU A 32 7.35 4.61 -3.41
CA GLU A 32 5.92 4.37 -3.44
C GLU A 32 5.32 5.06 -4.66
N ILE A 33 4.45 4.38 -5.37
CA ILE A 33 3.65 4.94 -6.46
C ILE A 33 2.21 4.96 -5.98
N TRP A 34 1.69 6.14 -5.72
CA TRP A 34 0.35 6.32 -5.17
C TRP A 34 -0.67 6.34 -6.31
N MET A 35 -1.46 5.28 -6.43
CA MET A 35 -2.50 5.18 -7.44
C MET A 35 -3.79 5.85 -6.98
N ALA A 36 -4.11 5.76 -5.71
CA ALA A 36 -5.29 6.38 -5.11
C ALA A 36 -5.09 6.61 -3.62
N ASN A 37 -5.62 7.70 -3.09
CA ASN A 37 -5.73 7.93 -1.66
C ASN A 37 -6.91 8.85 -1.41
N ASN A 38 -8.08 8.27 -1.23
CA ASN A 38 -9.36 8.97 -1.19
C ASN A 38 -9.95 8.97 0.21
N ALA A 39 -9.99 10.15 0.85
CA ALA A 39 -10.48 10.30 2.22
C ALA A 39 -12.00 10.13 2.31
N GLU A 40 -12.74 10.65 1.35
CA GLU A 40 -14.21 10.61 1.37
C GLU A 40 -14.73 9.18 1.25
N GLU A 41 -14.15 8.41 0.34
CA GLU A 41 -14.58 7.04 0.07
C GLU A 41 -13.72 6.01 0.83
N ASN A 42 -12.76 6.48 1.62
CA ASN A 42 -11.92 5.67 2.50
C ASN A 42 -11.20 4.52 1.80
N TYR A 43 -10.47 4.82 0.73
CA TYR A 43 -9.62 3.81 0.11
C TYR A 43 -8.28 4.40 -0.35
N CYS A 44 -7.30 3.51 -0.45
CA CYS A 44 -5.95 3.83 -0.90
C CYS A 44 -5.38 2.64 -1.65
N SER A 45 -4.59 2.92 -2.67
CA SER A 45 -3.82 1.90 -3.36
C SER A 45 -2.47 2.47 -3.77
N LYS A 46 -1.42 1.69 -3.49
CA LYS A 46 -0.04 2.05 -3.81
C LYS A 46 0.69 0.85 -4.38
N ILE A 47 1.65 1.13 -5.25
CA ILE A 47 2.69 0.16 -5.60
C ILE A 47 3.90 0.53 -4.75
N LEU A 48 4.45 -0.43 -4.01
CA LEU A 48 5.69 -0.26 -3.25
C LEU A 48 6.80 -1.05 -3.92
N GLN A 49 7.96 -0.43 -4.03
CA GLN A 49 9.16 -1.05 -4.58
C GLN A 49 10.27 -0.88 -3.55
N ILE A 50 10.74 -2.02 -2.99
CA ILE A 50 11.84 -2.04 -2.03
C ILE A 50 13.05 -2.64 -2.72
N ASN A 51 14.16 -1.91 -2.69
CA ASN A 51 15.39 -2.35 -3.31
C ASN A 51 16.08 -3.42 -2.46
N GLN A 52 16.80 -4.31 -3.12
CA GLN A 52 17.61 -5.32 -2.46
C GLN A 52 18.49 -4.70 -1.36
N GLY A 53 18.50 -5.32 -0.19
CA GLY A 53 19.29 -4.86 0.95
C GLY A 53 18.62 -3.79 1.80
N TYR A 54 17.38 -3.40 1.47
CA TYR A 54 16.65 -2.35 2.19
C TYR A 54 15.38 -2.88 2.83
N ASN A 55 14.90 -2.11 3.80
CA ASN A 55 13.66 -2.41 4.53
C ASN A 55 12.96 -1.11 4.94
N THR A 56 11.66 -1.20 5.17
CA THR A 56 10.91 -0.12 5.81
C THR A 56 11.20 -0.08 7.30
N SER A 57 10.76 0.98 7.98
CA SER A 57 10.78 1.01 9.44
C SER A 57 9.82 -0.05 10.03
N LEU A 58 10.09 -0.46 11.27
CA LEU A 58 9.10 -1.17 12.07
C LEU A 58 8.09 -0.15 12.57
N HIS A 59 6.83 -0.29 12.16
CA HIS A 59 5.77 0.69 12.46
C HIS A 59 4.41 0.00 12.51
N PHE A 60 3.40 0.74 12.98
CA PHE A 60 2.02 0.29 12.98
C PHE A 60 1.08 1.43 12.63
N HIS A 61 -0.14 1.08 12.24
CA HIS A 61 -1.21 2.03 11.93
C HIS A 61 -2.40 1.71 12.84
N LEU A 62 -3.00 2.74 13.44
CA LEU A 62 -4.20 2.58 14.27
C LEU A 62 -5.48 2.64 13.43
N GLU A 63 -5.46 3.41 12.35
CA GLU A 63 -6.64 3.65 11.51
C GLU A 63 -6.61 2.84 10.21
N LYS A 64 -5.44 2.67 9.62
CA LYS A 64 -5.29 2.03 8.32
C LYS A 64 -5.34 0.49 8.44
N HIS A 65 -6.21 -0.12 7.64
CA HIS A 65 -6.29 -1.55 7.43
C HIS A 65 -5.80 -1.84 6.01
N GLU A 66 -4.88 -2.77 5.85
CA GLU A 66 -4.22 -2.98 4.56
C GLU A 66 -4.06 -4.44 4.18
N THR A 67 -3.98 -4.68 2.87
CA THR A 67 -3.68 -5.98 2.28
C THR A 67 -2.58 -5.79 1.24
N PHE A 68 -1.58 -6.66 1.25
CA PHE A 68 -0.51 -6.67 0.27
C PHE A 68 -0.72 -7.78 -0.75
N TYR A 69 -0.34 -7.51 -2.00
CA TYR A 69 -0.28 -8.49 -3.09
C TYR A 69 1.08 -8.39 -3.77
N ILE A 70 1.82 -9.48 -3.81
CA ILE A 70 3.20 -9.49 -4.34
C ILE A 70 3.17 -9.67 -5.85
N THR A 71 3.71 -8.70 -6.58
CA THR A 71 3.77 -8.72 -8.05
C THR A 71 5.10 -9.22 -8.58
N LYS A 72 6.22 -8.91 -7.89
CA LYS A 72 7.56 -9.33 -8.31
C LYS A 72 8.44 -9.54 -7.09
N GLY A 73 9.27 -10.59 -7.12
CA GLY A 73 10.22 -10.86 -6.05
C GLY A 73 9.59 -11.48 -4.82
N GLN A 74 10.26 -11.33 -3.69
CA GLN A 74 9.85 -11.89 -2.42
C GLN A 74 9.88 -10.82 -1.33
N LEU A 75 8.83 -10.76 -0.53
CA LEU A 75 8.70 -9.83 0.57
C LEU A 75 8.80 -10.58 1.90
N GLN A 76 9.75 -10.19 2.74
CA GLN A 76 9.77 -10.63 4.12
C GLN A 76 8.92 -9.69 4.96
N VAL A 77 7.97 -10.24 5.69
CA VAL A 77 7.12 -9.50 6.61
C VAL A 77 7.41 -9.96 8.02
N ASP A 78 7.98 -9.06 8.82
CA ASP A 78 8.13 -9.26 10.25
C ASP A 78 6.97 -8.56 10.95
N SER A 79 6.30 -9.26 11.86
CA SER A 79 5.18 -8.70 12.61
C SER A 79 5.26 -9.10 14.07
N ILE A 80 4.60 -8.31 14.93
CA ILE A 80 4.56 -8.56 16.37
C ILE A 80 3.10 -8.82 16.76
N CYS A 81 2.85 -9.97 17.37
CA CYS A 81 1.54 -10.27 17.94
C CYS A 81 1.27 -9.34 19.13
N THR A 82 0.19 -8.57 19.06
CA THR A 82 -0.15 -7.57 20.10
C THR A 82 -0.69 -8.19 21.38
N ILE A 83 -1.04 -9.48 21.35
CA ILE A 83 -1.54 -10.20 22.53
C ILE A 83 -0.38 -10.68 23.43
N ASN A 84 0.66 -11.28 22.83
CA ASN A 84 1.75 -11.93 23.57
C ASN A 84 3.15 -11.38 23.26
N GLY A 85 3.26 -10.42 22.34
CA GLY A 85 4.55 -9.82 21.96
C GLY A 85 5.45 -10.73 21.12
N VAL A 86 4.96 -11.88 20.68
CA VAL A 86 5.77 -12.81 19.88
C VAL A 86 5.97 -12.25 18.48
N LYS A 87 7.24 -12.25 18.06
CA LYS A 87 7.62 -11.83 16.71
C LYS A 87 7.44 -12.99 15.74
N MET A 88 6.80 -12.70 14.62
CA MET A 88 6.60 -13.65 13.52
C MET A 88 7.28 -13.10 12.26
N SER A 89 7.92 -13.99 11.50
CA SER A 89 8.52 -13.66 10.22
C SER A 89 7.99 -14.61 9.17
N ARG A 90 7.61 -14.08 8.01
CA ARG A 90 7.15 -14.89 6.88
C ARG A 90 7.62 -14.30 5.58
N ILE A 91 7.81 -15.18 4.57
CA ILE A 91 8.18 -14.80 3.22
C ILE A 91 6.95 -14.92 2.33
N LEU A 92 6.63 -13.84 1.64
CA LEU A 92 5.56 -13.80 0.64
C LEU A 92 6.18 -13.89 -0.75
N ASN A 93 5.67 -14.80 -1.56
CA ASN A 93 6.10 -15.00 -2.94
C ASN A 93 5.13 -14.31 -3.91
N GLU A 94 5.53 -14.20 -5.17
CA GLU A 94 4.68 -13.68 -6.23
C GLU A 94 3.30 -14.35 -6.21
N GLY A 95 2.25 -13.52 -6.24
CA GLY A 95 0.87 -14.00 -6.18
C GLY A 95 0.30 -14.17 -4.78
N ASP A 96 1.12 -14.08 -3.73
CA ASP A 96 0.63 -14.19 -2.36
C ASP A 96 -0.04 -12.89 -1.91
N THR A 97 -1.01 -13.02 -1.00
CA THR A 97 -1.63 -11.91 -0.32
C THR A 97 -1.45 -12.03 1.20
N LEU A 98 -1.41 -10.89 1.86
CA LEU A 98 -1.37 -10.83 3.32
C LEU A 98 -2.18 -9.63 3.81
N GLU A 99 -3.14 -9.90 4.69
CA GLU A 99 -3.89 -8.85 5.38
C GLU A 99 -3.14 -8.43 6.65
N LEU A 100 -2.97 -7.12 6.83
CA LEU A 100 -2.42 -6.54 8.05
C LEU A 100 -3.52 -5.74 8.76
N LYS A 101 -3.95 -6.24 9.89
CA LYS A 101 -4.99 -5.61 10.71
C LYS A 101 -4.45 -4.37 11.42
N ARG A 102 -5.37 -3.47 11.78
CA ARG A 102 -5.04 -2.26 12.55
C ARG A 102 -4.26 -2.58 13.82
N GLY A 103 -3.26 -1.77 14.11
CA GLY A 103 -2.47 -1.87 15.34
C GLY A 103 -1.37 -2.93 15.31
N VAL A 104 -1.23 -3.73 14.26
CA VAL A 104 -0.19 -4.76 14.19
C VAL A 104 1.13 -4.15 13.72
N PRO A 105 2.18 -4.14 14.58
CA PRO A 105 3.50 -3.69 14.16
C PRO A 105 4.09 -4.59 13.09
N HIS A 106 4.67 -3.99 12.08
CA HIS A 106 5.27 -4.73 10.97
C HIS A 106 6.45 -3.99 10.35
N GLN A 107 7.35 -4.76 9.76
CA GLN A 107 8.49 -4.29 9.00
C GLN A 107 8.58 -5.10 7.70
N LEU A 108 8.83 -4.43 6.60
CA LEU A 108 8.86 -5.00 5.27
C LEU A 108 10.28 -4.96 4.72
N THR A 109 10.78 -6.10 4.27
CA THR A 109 12.15 -6.24 3.78
C THR A 109 12.16 -6.90 2.42
N ALA A 110 12.98 -6.39 1.49
CA ALA A 110 13.26 -7.05 0.23
C ALA A 110 14.08 -8.32 0.53
N TYR A 111 13.51 -9.49 0.23
CA TYR A 111 14.14 -10.77 0.49
C TYR A 111 14.77 -11.33 -0.79
N ASP A 112 16.10 -11.54 -0.77
CA ASP A 112 16.84 -12.14 -1.88
C ASP A 112 16.63 -11.43 -3.23
N GLY A 113 16.63 -10.11 -3.22
CA GLY A 113 16.47 -9.28 -4.41
C GLY A 113 15.47 -8.16 -4.21
N ASP A 114 15.22 -7.39 -5.25
CA ASP A 114 14.20 -6.34 -5.25
C ASP A 114 12.81 -6.97 -5.15
N VAL A 115 11.88 -6.25 -4.51
CA VAL A 115 10.48 -6.67 -4.41
C VAL A 115 9.55 -5.54 -4.82
N GLU A 116 8.48 -5.92 -5.51
CA GLU A 116 7.38 -5.02 -5.83
C GLU A 116 6.06 -5.64 -5.36
N PHE A 117 5.22 -4.83 -4.73
CA PHE A 117 3.92 -5.30 -4.26
C PHE A 117 2.90 -4.17 -4.26
N ILE A 118 1.64 -4.54 -4.32
CA ILE A 118 0.52 -3.60 -4.27
C ILE A 118 -0.01 -3.57 -2.84
N GLU A 119 -0.16 -2.36 -2.30
CA GLU A 119 -0.91 -2.11 -1.08
C GLU A 119 -2.32 -1.68 -1.45
N ILE A 120 -3.32 -2.39 -0.92
CA ILE A 120 -4.72 -2.00 -0.97
C ILE A 120 -5.11 -1.71 0.48
N SER A 121 -5.63 -0.52 0.76
CA SER A 121 -5.90 -0.14 2.14
C SER A 121 -7.05 0.86 2.25
N THR A 122 -7.43 1.15 3.49
CA THR A 122 -8.21 2.32 3.82
C THR A 122 -7.34 3.58 3.65
N PHE A 123 -7.93 4.75 3.79
CA PHE A 123 -7.24 6.03 3.57
C PHE A 123 -5.94 6.13 4.37
N HIS A 124 -4.88 6.59 3.71
CA HIS A 124 -3.56 6.78 4.31
C HIS A 124 -3.38 8.20 4.84
N LYS A 125 -2.91 8.30 6.09
CA LYS A 125 -2.42 9.54 6.71
C LYS A 125 -1.02 9.29 7.25
N ASP A 126 -0.08 10.17 6.99
CA ASP A 126 1.29 10.04 7.53
C ASP A 126 1.28 10.06 9.08
N SER A 127 0.38 10.84 9.68
CA SER A 127 0.21 10.91 11.14
C SER A 127 -0.24 9.59 11.78
N ASP A 128 -0.82 8.68 11.00
CA ASP A 128 -1.24 7.35 11.45
C ASP A 128 -0.11 6.31 11.35
N SER A 129 1.04 6.69 10.84
CA SER A 129 2.21 5.83 10.76
C SER A 129 3.06 6.02 12.03
N LYS A 130 2.95 5.08 12.97
CA LYS A 130 3.62 5.14 14.27
C LYS A 130 4.90 4.30 14.23
N ARG A 131 6.03 4.97 14.14
CA ARG A 131 7.34 4.30 14.04
C ARG A 131 7.78 3.80 15.41
N ILE A 132 8.22 2.54 15.46
CA ILE A 132 8.83 1.91 16.63
C ILE A 132 10.34 1.95 16.50
N SER A 133 10.87 1.54 15.35
CA SER A 133 12.30 1.56 15.06
C SER A 133 12.54 1.59 13.54
N ARG A 134 13.77 1.81 13.19
CA ARG A 134 14.17 1.84 11.76
C ARG A 134 14.38 0.47 11.16
#